data_20c1ffecef1df3ee398fd32c6c659f58
#
_entry.id   20c1ffecef1df3ee398fd32c6c659f58
#
_cell.length_a   1.000
_cell.length_b   1.000
_cell.length_c   1.000
_cell.angle_alpha   90.00
_cell.angle_beta   90.00
_cell.angle_gamma   90.00
#
_symmetry.space_group_name_H-M   'P 1'
#
loop_
_entity.id
_entity.type
_entity.pdbx_description
1 polymer ?
#
loop_
_entity_poly.entity_id
_entity_poly.type
_entity_poly.pdbx_seq_one_letter_code
_entity_poly.pdbx_strand_id
1 'polypeptide(L)'
;MSDFYKFIFTFLLLFSAFNQSFSDEVNVYTSRHYDSDNEIYEDFTNLTGINVNIISGKGKALMERLRLEGKNSPADLFITSDAGNLWKIQKDGMFRKILSEKIIGTVPDNARGPNNEWVGIAKRSRVVFYNPNKVKESEIRDLTYEDLASPKWKGRLVVRSSGNIYNQSLVASLISSIGIERTEKWAEGLVKNFARKPQGNDRSQIIAVANGEADIAIANTYYIGLMLSGEKGIDQKNAAEKVGIIFPGQSDRGTHINISGVGILKNAPNPSNAEKFIEYLLTDKIQKHIVENTYEYSIKKNIMPSDVIAQFGVDFKTDETFASEFGKYNSEAVRLMDRVGWR
;
A
#
# COMPACT_ATOMS: atom_id res chain seq x y z
N MET A 1 -66.03 -9.32 63.43
CA MET A 1 -65.34 -8.09 63.00
C MET A 1 -64.00 -8.54 62.53
N SER A 2 -63.83 -8.59 61.27
CA SER A 2 -62.70 -9.25 60.59
C SER A 2 -61.64 -8.22 60.15
N ASP A 3 -60.42 -8.41 60.60
CA ASP A 3 -59.31 -7.64 60.15
C ASP A 3 -58.72 -8.24 58.85
N PHE A 4 -58.91 -7.46 57.81
CA PHE A 4 -58.45 -7.80 56.47
C PHE A 4 -56.98 -7.35 56.34
N TYR A 5 -56.02 -8.24 56.54
CA TYR A 5 -54.62 -7.97 56.28
C TYR A 5 -54.36 -7.90 54.77
N LYS A 6 -54.13 -6.71 54.28
CA LYS A 6 -53.64 -6.45 52.96
C LYS A 6 -52.13 -6.83 52.87
N PHE A 7 -51.89 -7.98 52.30
CA PHE A 7 -50.51 -8.34 51.90
C PHE A 7 -50.14 -7.53 50.65
N ILE A 8 -49.40 -6.45 50.81
CA ILE A 8 -48.78 -5.74 49.69
C ILE A 8 -47.53 -6.50 49.30
N PHE A 9 -47.63 -7.32 48.27
CA PHE A 9 -46.50 -7.95 47.64
C PHE A 9 -45.78 -6.88 46.78
N THR A 10 -44.76 -6.24 47.36
CA THR A 10 -43.86 -5.34 46.62
C THR A 10 -42.95 -6.19 45.77
N PHE A 11 -43.37 -6.39 44.50
CA PHE A 11 -42.54 -7.01 43.49
C PHE A 11 -41.42 -6.00 43.13
N LEU A 12 -40.27 -6.11 43.82
CA LEU A 12 -39.03 -5.44 43.41
C LEU A 12 -38.59 -6.10 42.10
N LEU A 13 -39.00 -5.51 40.97
CA LEU A 13 -38.38 -5.74 39.67
C LEU A 13 -36.93 -5.25 39.74
N LEU A 14 -36.05 -6.15 40.12
CA LEU A 14 -34.64 -6.02 39.82
C LEU A 14 -34.50 -6.00 38.29
N PHE A 15 -34.61 -4.82 37.69
CA PHE A 15 -34.05 -4.56 36.39
C PHE A 15 -32.55 -4.70 36.55
N SER A 16 -32.07 -5.95 36.47
CA SER A 16 -30.70 -6.20 36.09
C SER A 16 -30.57 -5.62 34.68
N ALA A 17 -30.14 -4.35 34.60
CA ALA A 17 -29.61 -3.82 33.37
C ALA A 17 -28.43 -4.77 33.04
N PHE A 18 -28.75 -5.77 32.20
CA PHE A 18 -27.70 -6.41 31.42
C PHE A 18 -27.09 -5.28 30.63
N ASN A 19 -26.09 -4.60 31.19
CA ASN A 19 -25.09 -3.94 30.42
C ASN A 19 -24.49 -5.07 29.59
N GLN A 20 -25.08 -5.34 28.44
CA GLN A 20 -24.39 -5.99 27.36
C GLN A 20 -23.23 -5.03 27.10
N SER A 21 -22.10 -5.31 27.74
CA SER A 21 -20.83 -4.72 27.38
C SER A 21 -20.61 -5.22 25.96
N PHE A 22 -21.11 -4.46 24.99
CA PHE A 22 -20.60 -4.61 23.63
C PHE A 22 -19.12 -4.39 23.78
N SER A 23 -18.37 -5.48 23.63
CA SER A 23 -16.91 -5.36 23.57
C SER A 23 -16.62 -4.30 22.52
N ASP A 24 -15.98 -3.21 22.93
CA ASP A 24 -15.52 -2.20 21.97
C ASP A 24 -14.72 -2.92 20.89
N GLU A 25 -15.08 -2.70 19.64
CA GLU A 25 -14.43 -3.38 18.51
C GLU A 25 -14.16 -2.43 17.35
N VAL A 26 -13.27 -2.84 16.49
CA VAL A 26 -13.04 -2.26 15.16
C VAL A 26 -12.89 -3.38 14.13
N ASN A 27 -13.70 -3.31 13.08
CA ASN A 27 -13.76 -4.33 12.04
C ASN A 27 -12.97 -3.87 10.81
N VAL A 28 -11.91 -4.57 10.47
CA VAL A 28 -10.95 -4.18 9.44
C VAL A 28 -10.99 -5.14 8.24
N TYR A 29 -11.33 -4.63 7.07
CA TYR A 29 -11.12 -5.34 5.81
C TYR A 29 -9.75 -4.94 5.26
N THR A 30 -8.84 -5.90 5.12
CA THR A 30 -7.46 -5.60 4.72
C THR A 30 -6.99 -6.47 3.56
N SER A 31 -6.35 -5.83 2.58
CA SER A 31 -5.56 -6.50 1.56
C SER A 31 -4.05 -6.43 1.82
N ARG A 32 -3.63 -5.89 2.95
CA ARG A 32 -2.28 -6.11 3.48
C ARG A 32 -2.18 -7.56 3.96
N HIS A 33 -1.02 -8.14 3.80
CA HIS A 33 -0.81 -9.58 4.04
C HIS A 33 0.56 -9.83 4.69
N TYR A 34 0.94 -8.93 5.60
CA TYR A 34 2.14 -9.10 6.42
C TYR A 34 1.74 -9.79 7.73
N ASP A 35 2.37 -10.91 8.05
CA ASP A 35 2.11 -11.63 9.30
C ASP A 35 2.40 -10.75 10.53
N SER A 36 3.38 -9.85 10.41
CA SER A 36 3.74 -8.86 11.42
C SER A 36 2.64 -7.84 11.75
N ASP A 37 1.66 -7.64 10.87
CA ASP A 37 0.51 -6.77 11.16
C ASP A 37 -0.34 -7.32 12.33
N ASN A 38 -0.29 -8.64 12.62
CA ASN A 38 -1.01 -9.25 13.74
C ASN A 38 -0.55 -8.70 15.09
N GLU A 39 0.74 -8.46 15.26
CA GLU A 39 1.28 -7.84 16.48
C GLU A 39 0.73 -6.43 16.70
N ILE A 40 0.50 -5.67 15.63
CA ILE A 40 -0.12 -4.33 15.68
C ILE A 40 -1.54 -4.42 16.22
N TYR A 41 -2.30 -5.42 15.76
CA TYR A 41 -3.71 -5.62 16.15
C TYR A 41 -3.82 -6.04 17.61
N GLU A 42 -2.99 -6.98 18.04
CA GLU A 42 -2.92 -7.46 19.42
C GLU A 42 -2.48 -6.34 20.38
N ASP A 43 -1.44 -5.59 20.03
CA ASP A 43 -0.93 -4.47 20.84
C ASP A 43 -1.98 -3.35 21.00
N PHE A 44 -2.73 -3.03 19.94
CA PHE A 44 -3.84 -2.08 20.02
C PHE A 44 -4.93 -2.57 20.97
N THR A 45 -5.32 -3.83 20.86
CA THR A 45 -6.33 -4.44 21.75
C THR A 45 -5.87 -4.41 23.20
N ASN A 46 -4.61 -4.78 23.47
CA ASN A 46 -4.04 -4.77 24.83
C ASN A 46 -3.97 -3.35 25.41
N LEU A 47 -3.68 -2.35 24.57
CA LEU A 47 -3.54 -0.96 25.01
C LEU A 47 -4.89 -0.29 25.29
N THR A 48 -5.91 -0.61 24.49
CA THR A 48 -7.17 0.16 24.46
C THR A 48 -8.39 -0.61 24.96
N GLY A 49 -8.31 -1.94 25.05
CA GLY A 49 -9.47 -2.82 25.27
C GLY A 49 -10.37 -2.97 24.06
N ILE A 50 -10.06 -2.35 22.91
CA ILE A 50 -10.85 -2.43 21.69
C ILE A 50 -10.37 -3.63 20.88
N ASN A 51 -11.25 -4.59 20.62
CA ASN A 51 -10.93 -5.76 19.81
C ASN A 51 -10.79 -5.40 18.33
N VAL A 52 -9.75 -5.93 17.67
CA VAL A 52 -9.55 -5.76 16.23
C VAL A 52 -9.98 -7.02 15.50
N ASN A 53 -11.08 -6.96 14.77
CA ASN A 53 -11.58 -8.07 13.95
C ASN A 53 -11.10 -7.92 12.51
N ILE A 54 -10.38 -8.92 11.99
CA ILE A 54 -9.73 -8.85 10.68
C ILE A 54 -10.42 -9.77 9.67
N ILE A 55 -10.75 -9.20 8.52
CA ILE A 55 -11.08 -9.95 7.31
C ILE A 55 -10.05 -9.60 6.25
N SER A 56 -9.17 -10.55 5.96
CA SER A 56 -8.12 -10.40 4.96
C SER A 56 -8.50 -11.04 3.62
N GLY A 57 -8.00 -10.47 2.53
CA GLY A 57 -8.26 -10.99 1.20
C GLY A 57 -7.63 -10.18 0.08
N LYS A 58 -7.84 -10.62 -1.16
CA LYS A 58 -7.39 -9.86 -2.33
C LYS A 58 -8.17 -8.56 -2.44
N GLY A 59 -7.50 -7.44 -2.68
CA GLY A 59 -8.12 -6.11 -2.71
C GLY A 59 -9.37 -6.02 -3.60
N LYS A 60 -9.33 -6.60 -4.81
CA LYS A 60 -10.49 -6.65 -5.70
C LYS A 60 -11.69 -7.38 -5.07
N ALA A 61 -11.46 -8.52 -4.44
CA ALA A 61 -12.52 -9.31 -3.80
C ALA A 61 -13.14 -8.57 -2.61
N LEU A 62 -12.30 -7.92 -1.78
CA LEU A 62 -12.79 -7.13 -0.65
C LEU A 62 -13.58 -5.90 -1.10
N MET A 63 -13.15 -5.22 -2.17
CA MET A 63 -13.90 -4.10 -2.74
C MET A 63 -15.27 -4.54 -3.27
N GLU A 64 -15.35 -5.68 -3.96
CA GLU A 64 -16.65 -6.24 -4.41
C GLU A 64 -17.53 -6.62 -3.21
N ARG A 65 -16.95 -7.23 -2.18
CA ARG A 65 -17.67 -7.56 -0.96
C ARG A 65 -18.26 -6.31 -0.30
N LEU A 66 -17.49 -5.23 -0.16
CA LEU A 66 -17.97 -3.96 0.38
C LEU A 66 -19.14 -3.39 -0.44
N ARG A 67 -19.08 -3.50 -1.79
CA ARG A 67 -20.18 -3.05 -2.66
C ARG A 67 -21.44 -3.87 -2.46
N LEU A 68 -21.32 -5.19 -2.33
CA LEU A 68 -22.45 -6.09 -2.11
C LEU A 68 -23.07 -5.90 -0.73
N GLU A 69 -22.27 -5.73 0.31
CA GLU A 69 -22.73 -5.47 1.67
C GLU A 69 -23.37 -4.08 1.82
N GLY A 70 -22.87 -3.11 1.07
CA GLY A 70 -23.38 -1.74 1.02
C GLY A 70 -23.46 -1.09 2.41
N LYS A 71 -24.64 -0.56 2.76
CA LYS A 71 -24.89 0.07 4.07
C LYS A 71 -24.92 -0.90 5.25
N ASN A 72 -25.01 -2.20 4.99
CA ASN A 72 -25.04 -3.25 6.00
C ASN A 72 -23.67 -3.89 6.23
N SER A 73 -22.60 -3.36 5.62
CA SER A 73 -21.26 -3.86 5.86
C SER A 73 -20.89 -3.75 7.35
N PRO A 74 -20.37 -4.81 7.95
CA PRO A 74 -19.86 -4.74 9.32
C PRO A 74 -18.51 -4.05 9.42
N ALA A 75 -17.86 -3.79 8.29
CA ALA A 75 -16.51 -3.22 8.28
C ALA A 75 -16.51 -1.74 8.68
N ASP A 76 -15.56 -1.37 9.52
CA ASP A 76 -15.26 0.00 9.90
C ASP A 76 -14.18 0.61 9.01
N LEU A 77 -13.17 -0.20 8.68
CA LEU A 77 -11.98 0.21 7.95
C LEU A 77 -11.75 -0.64 6.71
N PHE A 78 -11.27 0.00 5.65
CA PHE A 78 -10.67 -0.67 4.52
C PHE A 78 -9.19 -0.29 4.41
N ILE A 79 -8.30 -1.29 4.50
CA ILE A 79 -6.84 -1.13 4.39
C ILE A 79 -6.36 -1.82 3.11
N THR A 80 -5.55 -1.13 2.32
CA THR A 80 -5.00 -1.69 1.09
C THR A 80 -3.58 -1.20 0.83
N SER A 81 -2.84 -1.98 0.07
CA SER A 81 -1.46 -1.69 -0.28
C SER A 81 -1.28 -0.90 -1.58
N ASP A 82 -2.31 -0.17 -2.04
CA ASP A 82 -2.21 0.68 -3.24
C ASP A 82 -3.27 1.79 -3.23
N ALA A 83 -2.83 3.02 -3.47
CA ALA A 83 -3.70 4.19 -3.50
C ALA A 83 -4.79 4.12 -4.58
N GLY A 84 -4.53 3.44 -5.69
CA GLY A 84 -5.52 3.24 -6.74
C GLY A 84 -6.75 2.46 -6.27
N ASN A 85 -6.59 1.55 -5.29
CA ASN A 85 -7.72 0.85 -4.70
C ASN A 85 -8.51 1.74 -3.74
N LEU A 86 -7.82 2.58 -2.93
CA LEU A 86 -8.47 3.58 -2.07
C LEU A 86 -9.33 4.54 -2.89
N TRP A 87 -8.77 5.04 -3.98
CA TRP A 87 -9.50 5.94 -4.88
C TRP A 87 -10.76 5.29 -5.48
N LYS A 88 -10.73 3.99 -5.82
CA LYS A 88 -11.91 3.27 -6.34
C LYS A 88 -13.05 3.25 -5.31
N ILE A 89 -12.74 2.92 -4.06
CA ILE A 89 -13.72 2.93 -2.95
C ILE A 89 -14.22 4.35 -2.67
N GLN A 90 -13.34 5.35 -2.72
CA GLN A 90 -13.71 6.77 -2.61
C GLN A 90 -14.67 7.18 -3.73
N LYS A 91 -14.36 6.83 -4.99
CA LYS A 91 -15.22 7.13 -6.15
C LYS A 91 -16.62 6.55 -6.01
N ASP A 92 -16.73 5.38 -5.39
CA ASP A 92 -18.00 4.74 -5.09
C ASP A 92 -18.75 5.42 -3.91
N GLY A 93 -18.18 6.48 -3.31
CA GLY A 93 -18.76 7.21 -2.18
C GLY A 93 -18.83 6.40 -0.89
N MET A 94 -17.96 5.40 -0.74
CA MET A 94 -18.01 4.44 0.37
C MET A 94 -17.14 4.84 1.56
N PHE A 95 -16.33 5.90 1.47
CA PHE A 95 -15.61 6.45 2.61
C PHE A 95 -16.31 7.65 3.21
N ARG A 96 -16.05 7.89 4.49
CA ARG A 96 -16.37 9.12 5.19
C ARG A 96 -15.10 9.97 5.35
N LYS A 97 -15.29 11.27 5.55
CA LYS A 97 -14.19 12.18 5.83
C LYS A 97 -13.59 11.88 7.21
N ILE A 98 -12.27 11.81 7.27
CA ILE A 98 -11.48 11.76 8.51
C ILE A 98 -11.35 13.19 9.03
N LEU A 99 -11.70 13.41 10.30
CA LEU A 99 -11.71 14.74 10.91
C LEU A 99 -10.60 14.93 11.93
N SER A 100 -9.92 13.86 12.39
CA SER A 100 -8.83 13.95 13.36
C SER A 100 -7.70 14.85 12.83
N GLU A 101 -7.50 15.97 13.50
CA GLU A 101 -6.37 16.87 13.21
C GLU A 101 -5.02 16.19 13.37
N LYS A 102 -4.93 15.23 14.31
CA LYS A 102 -3.73 14.43 14.54
C LYS A 102 -3.39 13.57 13.33
N ILE A 103 -4.38 12.90 12.72
CA ILE A 103 -4.20 12.11 11.50
C ILE A 103 -3.79 13.03 10.35
N ILE A 104 -4.55 14.11 10.14
CA ILE A 104 -4.36 15.06 9.03
C ILE A 104 -2.99 15.75 9.15
N GLY A 105 -2.59 16.16 10.35
CA GLY A 105 -1.29 16.81 10.59
C GLY A 105 -0.08 15.87 10.48
N THR A 106 -0.31 14.54 10.57
CA THR A 106 0.77 13.55 10.49
C THR A 106 1.03 13.10 9.05
N VAL A 107 -0.01 12.91 8.24
CA VAL A 107 0.11 12.36 6.89
C VAL A 107 0.29 13.48 5.86
N PRO A 108 1.31 13.45 5.00
CA PRO A 108 1.51 14.45 3.95
C PRO A 108 0.30 14.56 2.99
N ASP A 109 0.05 15.75 2.47
CA ASP A 109 -1.10 16.04 1.60
C ASP A 109 -1.17 15.12 0.37
N ASN A 110 -0.02 14.88 -0.26
CA ASN A 110 0.07 14.02 -1.44
C ASN A 110 -0.16 12.51 -1.14
N ALA A 111 -0.19 12.13 0.14
CA ALA A 111 -0.49 10.78 0.60
C ALA A 111 -1.90 10.66 1.22
N ARG A 112 -2.79 11.61 0.94
CA ARG A 112 -4.19 11.63 1.42
C ARG A 112 -5.17 11.68 0.25
N GLY A 113 -6.39 11.22 0.49
CA GLY A 113 -7.52 11.45 -0.41
C GLY A 113 -7.89 12.94 -0.49
N PRO A 114 -8.45 13.41 -1.61
CA PRO A 114 -8.74 14.83 -1.84
C PRO A 114 -9.52 15.52 -0.72
N ASN A 115 -10.45 14.82 -0.08
CA ASN A 115 -11.26 15.31 1.04
C ASN A 115 -10.89 14.68 2.38
N ASN A 116 -9.67 14.16 2.52
CA ASN A 116 -9.25 13.38 3.67
C ASN A 116 -10.13 12.13 3.92
N GLU A 117 -10.63 11.49 2.88
CA GLU A 117 -11.48 10.29 2.99
C GLU A 117 -10.65 9.02 3.23
N TRP A 118 -9.37 9.08 2.96
CA TRP A 118 -8.38 8.05 3.27
C TRP A 118 -7.00 8.69 3.47
N VAL A 119 -6.12 7.97 4.14
CA VAL A 119 -4.76 8.41 4.46
C VAL A 119 -3.77 7.28 4.23
N GLY A 120 -2.53 7.64 3.88
CA GLY A 120 -1.41 6.72 3.85
C GLY A 120 -0.96 6.31 5.24
N ILE A 121 -0.52 5.05 5.38
CA ILE A 121 0.05 4.51 6.62
C ILE A 121 1.49 4.00 6.43
N ALA A 122 1.91 3.77 5.20
CA ALA A 122 3.28 3.43 4.83
C ALA A 122 3.51 3.79 3.36
N LYS A 123 4.78 3.89 2.95
CA LYS A 123 5.20 4.21 1.58
C LYS A 123 6.08 3.11 1.01
N ARG A 124 6.07 2.99 -0.31
CA ARG A 124 7.00 2.14 -1.06
C ARG A 124 7.46 2.86 -2.30
N SER A 125 8.73 2.66 -2.66
CA SER A 125 9.30 3.19 -3.91
C SER A 125 9.28 2.11 -4.98
N ARG A 126 8.96 2.51 -6.22
CA ARG A 126 9.09 1.65 -7.38
C ARG A 126 10.39 1.98 -8.08
N VAL A 127 11.37 1.12 -7.96
CA VAL A 127 12.77 1.36 -8.33
C VAL A 127 13.22 0.50 -9.49
N VAL A 128 14.43 0.74 -9.98
CA VAL A 128 15.09 -0.12 -10.96
C VAL A 128 16.15 -0.95 -10.26
N PHE A 129 16.00 -2.28 -10.31
CA PHE A 129 17.03 -3.24 -9.94
C PHE A 129 17.93 -3.49 -11.13
N TYR A 130 19.22 -3.65 -10.90
CA TYR A 130 20.18 -3.91 -11.96
C TYR A 130 21.24 -4.93 -11.56
N ASN A 131 21.82 -5.59 -12.57
CA ASN A 131 22.94 -6.49 -12.40
C ASN A 131 24.26 -5.70 -12.53
N PRO A 132 25.07 -5.54 -11.45
CA PRO A 132 26.29 -4.75 -11.48
C PRO A 132 27.36 -5.30 -12.42
N ASN A 133 27.29 -6.59 -12.78
CA ASN A 133 28.24 -7.19 -13.71
C ASN A 133 27.86 -6.95 -15.19
N LYS A 134 26.63 -6.47 -15.47
CA LYS A 134 26.13 -6.26 -16.83
C LYS A 134 25.81 -4.82 -17.17
N VAL A 135 25.57 -3.99 -16.15
CA VAL A 135 25.19 -2.58 -16.30
C VAL A 135 26.30 -1.70 -15.74
N LYS A 136 26.82 -0.83 -16.58
CA LYS A 136 27.86 0.13 -16.16
C LYS A 136 27.22 1.31 -15.44
N GLU A 137 27.93 1.89 -14.48
CA GLU A 137 27.48 3.09 -13.76
C GLU A 137 27.08 4.23 -14.70
N SER A 138 27.79 4.42 -15.81
CA SER A 138 27.48 5.44 -16.81
C SER A 138 26.14 5.23 -17.54
N GLU A 139 25.58 4.02 -17.54
CA GLU A 139 24.28 3.73 -18.15
C GLU A 139 23.11 4.10 -17.23
N ILE A 140 23.36 4.20 -15.92
CA ILE A 140 22.35 4.34 -14.87
C ILE A 140 22.49 5.63 -14.06
N ARG A 141 23.58 6.39 -14.24
CA ARG A 141 23.72 7.70 -13.65
C ARG A 141 22.59 8.59 -14.15
N ASP A 142 21.87 9.22 -13.22
CA ASP A 142 20.73 10.09 -13.50
C ASP A 142 19.55 9.42 -14.25
N LEU A 143 19.46 8.07 -14.18
CA LEU A 143 18.42 7.30 -14.85
C LEU A 143 17.01 7.80 -14.46
N THR A 144 16.18 8.07 -15.47
CA THR A 144 14.75 8.37 -15.30
C THR A 144 13.90 7.18 -15.70
N TYR A 145 12.58 7.21 -15.42
CA TYR A 145 11.68 6.19 -15.96
C TYR A 145 11.60 6.28 -17.49
N GLU A 146 11.67 7.50 -18.04
CA GLU A 146 11.62 7.76 -19.46
C GLU A 146 12.79 7.10 -20.21
N ASP A 147 13.97 7.08 -19.62
CA ASP A 147 15.17 6.44 -20.18
C ASP A 147 15.03 4.93 -20.36
N LEU A 148 14.11 4.29 -19.62
CA LEU A 148 13.85 2.85 -19.76
C LEU A 148 13.21 2.48 -21.11
N ALA A 149 12.65 3.46 -21.81
CA ALA A 149 12.15 3.29 -23.18
C ALA A 149 13.25 3.41 -24.26
N SER A 150 14.46 3.81 -23.89
CA SER A 150 15.57 3.94 -24.83
C SER A 150 15.95 2.58 -25.42
N PRO A 151 16.26 2.51 -26.75
CA PRO A 151 16.70 1.28 -27.42
C PRO A 151 17.93 0.61 -26.81
N LYS A 152 18.74 1.34 -25.99
CA LYS A 152 19.89 0.75 -25.28
C LYS A 152 19.50 -0.40 -24.34
N TRP A 153 18.22 -0.44 -23.91
CA TRP A 153 17.68 -1.48 -23.04
C TRP A 153 16.99 -2.63 -23.78
N LYS A 154 17.07 -2.68 -25.12
CA LYS A 154 16.41 -3.72 -25.92
C LYS A 154 16.86 -5.12 -25.52
N GLY A 155 15.88 -5.96 -25.10
CA GLY A 155 16.14 -7.32 -24.64
C GLY A 155 16.81 -7.41 -23.26
N ARG A 156 16.84 -6.29 -22.48
CA ARG A 156 17.58 -6.20 -21.21
C ARG A 156 16.67 -5.93 -20.00
N LEU A 157 15.38 -5.68 -20.21
CA LEU A 157 14.41 -5.30 -19.18
C LEU A 157 13.40 -6.41 -18.90
N VAL A 158 13.15 -6.68 -17.62
CA VAL A 158 12.03 -7.54 -17.17
C VAL A 158 11.08 -6.79 -16.25
N VAL A 159 9.79 -7.08 -16.41
CA VAL A 159 8.71 -6.48 -15.63
C VAL A 159 7.60 -7.48 -15.38
N ARG A 160 6.69 -7.16 -14.46
CA ARG A 160 5.42 -7.87 -14.28
C ARG A 160 4.43 -7.51 -15.40
N SER A 161 3.37 -8.31 -15.56
CA SER A 161 2.29 -8.01 -16.49
C SER A 161 1.52 -6.74 -16.15
N SER A 162 0.78 -6.20 -17.12
CA SER A 162 -0.14 -5.06 -16.96
C SER A 162 -1.26 -5.31 -15.95
N GLY A 163 -1.59 -6.56 -15.65
CA GLY A 163 -2.57 -6.92 -14.62
C GLY A 163 -2.14 -6.55 -13.19
N ASN A 164 -0.87 -6.19 -13.00
CA ASN A 164 -0.36 -5.80 -11.69
C ASN A 164 -0.66 -4.33 -11.38
N ILE A 165 -1.30 -4.09 -10.24
CA ILE A 165 -1.71 -2.74 -9.81
C ILE A 165 -0.53 -1.78 -9.66
N TYR A 166 0.68 -2.25 -9.27
CA TYR A 166 1.84 -1.38 -9.09
C TYR A 166 2.37 -0.83 -10.43
N ASN A 167 2.32 -1.63 -11.50
CA ASN A 167 2.61 -1.16 -12.85
C ASN A 167 1.56 -0.16 -13.33
N GLN A 168 0.28 -0.45 -13.07
CA GLN A 168 -0.82 0.47 -13.40
C GLN A 168 -0.66 1.81 -12.69
N SER A 169 -0.28 1.81 -11.42
CA SER A 169 -0.05 3.04 -10.64
C SER A 169 1.17 3.82 -11.13
N LEU A 170 2.25 3.15 -11.53
CA LEU A 170 3.39 3.81 -12.18
C LEU A 170 2.98 4.48 -13.50
N VAL A 171 2.28 3.75 -14.38
CA VAL A 171 1.80 4.31 -15.65
C VAL A 171 0.82 5.46 -15.40
N ALA A 172 -0.06 5.34 -14.41
CA ALA A 172 -1.00 6.41 -14.04
C ALA A 172 -0.26 7.66 -13.53
N SER A 173 0.83 7.51 -12.74
CA SER A 173 1.65 8.65 -12.31
C SER A 173 2.35 9.32 -13.48
N LEU A 174 2.82 8.55 -14.47
CA LEU A 174 3.39 9.10 -15.69
C LEU A 174 2.35 9.85 -16.52
N ILE A 175 1.13 9.31 -16.66
CA ILE A 175 0.03 10.02 -17.34
C ILE A 175 -0.25 11.36 -16.64
N SER A 176 -0.28 11.40 -15.32
CA SER A 176 -0.45 12.62 -14.55
C SER A 176 0.66 13.63 -14.77
N SER A 177 1.91 13.16 -14.85
CA SER A 177 3.10 14.03 -14.89
C SER A 177 3.46 14.52 -16.29
N ILE A 178 3.35 13.66 -17.31
CA ILE A 178 3.83 13.95 -18.68
C ILE A 178 2.75 13.83 -19.75
N GLY A 179 1.52 13.49 -19.37
CA GLY A 179 0.37 13.34 -20.27
C GLY A 179 0.29 11.99 -20.98
N ILE A 180 -0.90 11.68 -21.51
CA ILE A 180 -1.23 10.36 -22.08
C ILE A 180 -0.33 10.02 -23.28
N GLU A 181 -0.19 10.94 -24.25
CA GLU A 181 0.54 10.67 -25.48
C GLU A 181 2.03 10.36 -25.25
N ARG A 182 2.68 11.10 -24.35
CA ARG A 182 4.09 10.86 -24.00
C ARG A 182 4.25 9.57 -23.23
N THR A 183 3.33 9.25 -22.34
CA THR A 183 3.32 7.99 -21.59
C THR A 183 3.09 6.80 -22.51
N GLU A 184 2.26 6.93 -23.54
CA GLU A 184 2.03 5.86 -24.52
C GLU A 184 3.27 5.57 -25.34
N LYS A 185 3.95 6.61 -25.86
CA LYS A 185 5.24 6.47 -26.54
C LYS A 185 6.31 5.84 -25.66
N TRP A 186 6.36 6.24 -24.38
CA TRP A 186 7.23 5.61 -23.40
C TRP A 186 6.91 4.12 -23.23
N ALA A 187 5.65 3.76 -23.04
CA ALA A 187 5.23 2.38 -22.85
C ALA A 187 5.51 1.51 -24.08
N GLU A 188 5.35 2.05 -25.32
CA GLU A 188 5.76 1.39 -26.55
C GLU A 188 7.26 1.08 -26.60
N GLY A 189 8.08 2.06 -26.22
CA GLY A 189 9.53 1.87 -26.12
C GLY A 189 9.91 0.84 -25.07
N LEU A 190 9.26 0.91 -23.89
CA LEU A 190 9.47 -0.01 -22.78
C LEU A 190 9.16 -1.47 -23.20
N VAL A 191 8.03 -1.70 -23.88
CA VAL A 191 7.62 -3.04 -24.36
C VAL A 191 8.61 -3.61 -25.35
N LYS A 192 9.18 -2.79 -26.24
CA LYS A 192 10.23 -3.20 -27.18
C LYS A 192 11.53 -3.63 -26.49
N ASN A 193 11.72 -3.21 -25.24
CA ASN A 193 12.91 -3.50 -24.44
C ASN A 193 12.78 -4.74 -23.55
N PHE A 194 11.61 -5.38 -23.51
CA PHE A 194 11.43 -6.59 -22.70
C PHE A 194 12.33 -7.74 -23.16
N ALA A 195 13.07 -8.30 -22.21
CA ALA A 195 13.90 -9.49 -22.43
C ALA A 195 13.04 -10.76 -22.62
N ARG A 196 11.85 -10.75 -22.05
CA ARG A 196 10.89 -11.85 -22.15
C ARG A 196 9.45 -11.33 -21.95
N LYS A 197 8.47 -12.17 -22.25
CA LYS A 197 7.08 -11.88 -21.92
C LYS A 197 6.93 -11.59 -20.41
N PRO A 198 6.22 -10.51 -20.02
CA PRO A 198 5.97 -10.19 -18.62
C PRO A 198 5.31 -11.34 -17.86
N GLN A 199 5.87 -11.73 -16.71
CA GLN A 199 5.40 -12.83 -15.88
C GLN A 199 5.89 -12.71 -14.43
N GLY A 200 5.35 -13.53 -13.54
CA GLY A 200 5.77 -13.63 -12.15
C GLY A 200 5.44 -12.40 -11.29
N ASN A 201 6.08 -12.30 -10.14
CA ASN A 201 5.95 -11.20 -9.20
C ASN A 201 7.24 -10.35 -9.15
N ASP A 202 7.31 -9.32 -8.29
CA ASP A 202 8.50 -8.44 -8.21
C ASP A 202 9.76 -9.23 -7.80
N ARG A 203 9.66 -10.21 -6.88
CA ARG A 203 10.81 -11.06 -6.53
C ARG A 203 11.31 -11.88 -7.72
N SER A 204 10.39 -12.36 -8.55
CA SER A 204 10.76 -13.08 -9.78
C SER A 204 11.53 -12.20 -10.77
N GLN A 205 11.25 -10.88 -10.79
CA GLN A 205 12.01 -9.94 -11.62
C GLN A 205 13.42 -9.72 -11.04
N ILE A 206 13.54 -9.55 -9.73
CA ILE A 206 14.84 -9.40 -9.04
C ILE A 206 15.72 -10.66 -9.26
N ILE A 207 15.13 -11.84 -9.12
CA ILE A 207 15.82 -13.12 -9.36
C ILE A 207 16.28 -13.23 -10.82
N ALA A 208 15.45 -12.83 -11.79
CA ALA A 208 15.84 -12.84 -13.20
C ALA A 208 17.05 -11.95 -13.50
N VAL A 209 17.12 -10.77 -12.87
CA VAL A 209 18.28 -9.88 -12.95
C VAL A 209 19.51 -10.50 -12.28
N ALA A 210 19.36 -11.05 -11.09
CA ALA A 210 20.45 -11.71 -10.35
C ALA A 210 21.06 -12.88 -11.13
N ASN A 211 20.23 -13.64 -11.83
CA ASN A 211 20.64 -14.78 -12.66
C ASN A 211 21.11 -14.39 -14.08
N GLY A 212 21.04 -13.09 -14.41
CA GLY A 212 21.47 -12.59 -15.71
C GLY A 212 20.54 -12.90 -16.89
N GLU A 213 19.27 -13.25 -16.61
CA GLU A 213 18.23 -13.38 -17.62
C GLU A 213 17.85 -12.02 -18.23
N ALA A 214 17.97 -10.96 -17.42
CA ALA A 214 17.87 -9.57 -17.85
C ALA A 214 18.92 -8.74 -17.11
N ASP A 215 19.15 -7.52 -17.55
CA ASP A 215 20.12 -6.63 -16.95
C ASP A 215 19.46 -5.71 -15.92
N ILE A 216 18.19 -5.34 -16.16
CA ILE A 216 17.41 -4.45 -15.26
C ILE A 216 15.97 -4.95 -15.06
N ALA A 217 15.36 -4.53 -13.95
CA ALA A 217 13.97 -4.81 -13.64
C ALA A 217 13.31 -3.64 -12.92
N ILE A 218 12.01 -3.45 -13.10
CA ILE A 218 11.19 -2.53 -12.30
C ILE A 218 10.47 -3.32 -11.21
N ALA A 219 10.73 -2.98 -9.94
CA ALA A 219 10.07 -3.61 -8.79
C ALA A 219 10.00 -2.66 -7.59
N ASN A 220 9.24 -3.02 -6.55
CA ASN A 220 9.16 -2.22 -5.34
C ASN A 220 10.31 -2.54 -4.38
N THR A 221 10.77 -1.52 -3.64
CA THR A 221 11.91 -1.61 -2.71
C THR A 221 11.74 -2.67 -1.62
N TYR A 222 10.56 -2.76 -1.00
CA TYR A 222 10.35 -3.66 0.13
C TYR A 222 10.60 -5.15 -0.20
N TYR A 223 10.51 -5.53 -1.48
CA TYR A 223 10.78 -6.91 -1.88
C TYR A 223 12.26 -7.29 -1.70
N ILE A 224 13.19 -6.36 -1.90
CA ILE A 224 14.60 -6.67 -1.65
C ILE A 224 14.87 -6.85 -0.14
N GLY A 225 14.23 -6.04 0.71
CA GLY A 225 14.29 -6.20 2.16
C GLY A 225 13.80 -7.58 2.59
N LEU A 226 12.64 -7.99 2.08
CA LEU A 226 12.06 -9.30 2.35
C LEU A 226 12.94 -10.48 1.84
N MET A 227 13.66 -10.29 0.75
CA MET A 227 14.58 -11.31 0.23
C MET A 227 15.87 -11.37 1.06
N LEU A 228 16.45 -10.22 1.40
CA LEU A 228 17.69 -10.12 2.19
C LEU A 228 17.51 -10.59 3.64
N SER A 229 16.32 -10.50 4.23
CA SER A 229 16.03 -11.02 5.56
C SER A 229 16.20 -12.55 5.64
N GLY A 230 16.09 -13.23 4.49
CA GLY A 230 16.13 -14.69 4.43
C GLY A 230 14.79 -15.38 4.68
N GLU A 231 13.73 -14.65 5.06
CA GLU A 231 12.38 -15.21 5.28
C GLU A 231 11.82 -15.97 4.08
N LYS A 232 12.26 -15.63 2.89
CA LYS A 232 11.82 -16.26 1.63
C LYS A 232 12.79 -17.35 1.12
N GLY A 233 13.72 -17.78 1.99
CA GLY A 233 14.71 -18.82 1.73
C GLY A 233 16.05 -18.30 1.21
N ILE A 234 17.08 -19.14 1.38
CA ILE A 234 18.47 -18.77 1.09
C ILE A 234 18.70 -18.42 -0.40
N ASP A 235 18.02 -19.10 -1.32
CA ASP A 235 18.19 -18.83 -2.75
C ASP A 235 17.74 -17.41 -3.13
N GLN A 236 16.66 -16.92 -2.53
CA GLN A 236 16.20 -15.55 -2.76
C GLN A 236 17.12 -14.53 -2.10
N LYS A 237 17.66 -14.83 -0.92
CA LYS A 237 18.67 -14.01 -0.26
C LYS A 237 19.91 -13.88 -1.13
N ASN A 238 20.46 -15.00 -1.58
CA ASN A 238 21.63 -15.02 -2.47
C ASN A 238 21.39 -14.29 -3.80
N ALA A 239 20.16 -14.31 -4.32
CA ALA A 239 19.81 -13.53 -5.49
C ALA A 239 19.76 -12.03 -5.18
N ALA A 240 19.20 -11.65 -4.05
CA ALA A 240 19.11 -10.26 -3.62
C ALA A 240 20.48 -9.60 -3.41
N GLU A 241 21.45 -10.35 -2.92
CA GLU A 241 22.84 -9.89 -2.70
C GLU A 241 23.61 -9.59 -4.01
N LYS A 242 23.10 -10.05 -5.16
CA LYS A 242 23.74 -9.88 -6.47
C LYS A 242 23.24 -8.67 -7.27
N VAL A 243 22.27 -7.94 -6.77
CA VAL A 243 21.63 -6.83 -7.51
C VAL A 243 21.85 -5.51 -6.81
N GLY A 244 21.97 -4.44 -7.61
CA GLY A 244 21.93 -3.06 -7.12
C GLY A 244 20.54 -2.45 -7.33
N ILE A 245 20.32 -1.29 -6.69
CA ILE A 245 19.10 -0.50 -6.80
C ILE A 245 19.44 0.90 -7.29
N ILE A 246 18.60 1.40 -8.18
CA ILE A 246 18.58 2.79 -8.61
C ILE A 246 17.22 3.38 -8.28
N PHE A 247 17.22 4.56 -7.68
CA PHE A 247 16.05 5.39 -7.50
C PHE A 247 15.93 6.33 -8.71
N PRO A 248 14.99 6.08 -9.65
CA PRO A 248 14.91 6.87 -10.88
C PRO A 248 14.50 8.32 -10.65
N GLY A 249 14.93 9.23 -11.53
CA GLY A 249 14.45 10.60 -11.58
C GLY A 249 15.05 11.54 -10.54
N GLN A 250 16.26 11.26 -10.02
CA GLN A 250 16.88 12.08 -8.97
C GLN A 250 17.22 13.50 -9.45
N SER A 251 17.57 13.66 -10.73
CA SER A 251 17.77 14.94 -11.40
C SER A 251 16.50 15.57 -11.96
N ASP A 252 15.36 14.85 -11.90
CA ASP A 252 14.06 15.24 -12.44
C ASP A 252 12.97 15.28 -11.34
N ARG A 253 11.78 14.70 -11.55
CA ARG A 253 10.64 14.73 -10.61
C ARG A 253 10.82 13.84 -9.37
N GLY A 254 11.74 12.92 -9.38
CA GLY A 254 11.98 11.98 -8.28
C GLY A 254 11.38 10.58 -8.53
N THR A 255 11.65 9.69 -7.59
CA THR A 255 11.20 8.29 -7.66
C THR A 255 9.72 8.17 -7.34
N HIS A 256 8.98 7.40 -8.14
CA HIS A 256 7.57 7.08 -7.91
C HIS A 256 7.36 6.44 -6.54
N ILE A 257 6.47 7.04 -5.76
CA ILE A 257 6.06 6.58 -4.45
C ILE A 257 4.58 6.17 -4.50
N ASN A 258 4.27 5.00 -3.98
CA ASN A 258 2.90 4.59 -3.71
C ASN A 258 2.73 4.29 -2.22
N ILE A 259 1.51 4.15 -1.74
CA ILE A 259 1.21 4.00 -0.32
C ILE A 259 0.47 2.70 -0.02
N SER A 260 0.68 2.18 1.18
CA SER A 260 -0.34 1.46 1.91
C SER A 260 -1.21 2.50 2.61
N GLY A 261 -2.51 2.34 2.58
CA GLY A 261 -3.39 3.35 3.18
C GLY A 261 -4.69 2.77 3.70
N VAL A 262 -5.44 3.60 4.42
CA VAL A 262 -6.65 3.25 5.15
C VAL A 262 -7.71 4.33 4.99
N GLY A 263 -8.97 3.93 4.88
CA GLY A 263 -10.13 4.81 4.95
C GLY A 263 -11.19 4.26 5.89
N ILE A 264 -11.92 5.16 6.55
CA ILE A 264 -13.08 4.81 7.38
C ILE A 264 -14.29 4.70 6.46
N LEU A 265 -14.99 3.57 6.53
CA LEU A 265 -16.17 3.36 5.70
C LEU A 265 -17.31 4.29 6.12
N LYS A 266 -18.10 4.71 5.13
CA LYS A 266 -19.17 5.69 5.32
C LYS A 266 -20.19 5.26 6.38
N ASN A 267 -20.52 3.98 6.38
CA ASN A 267 -21.49 3.37 7.29
C ASN A 267 -20.82 2.52 8.39
N ALA A 268 -19.56 2.83 8.71
CA ALA A 268 -18.82 2.14 9.76
C ALA A 268 -19.65 2.07 11.06
N PRO A 269 -19.85 0.87 11.63
CA PRO A 269 -20.56 0.72 12.91
C PRO A 269 -19.82 1.39 14.07
N ASN A 270 -18.48 1.34 14.06
CA ASN A 270 -17.60 1.82 15.13
C ASN A 270 -16.63 2.91 14.67
N PRO A 271 -17.12 4.06 14.14
CA PRO A 271 -16.25 5.04 13.47
C PRO A 271 -15.25 5.72 14.41
N SER A 272 -15.58 5.88 15.69
CA SER A 272 -14.67 6.44 16.69
C SER A 272 -13.52 5.49 17.02
N ASN A 273 -13.78 4.19 17.09
CA ASN A 273 -12.76 3.17 17.30
C ASN A 273 -11.86 3.04 16.06
N ALA A 274 -12.47 3.16 14.87
CA ALA A 274 -11.74 3.21 13.61
C ALA A 274 -10.75 4.39 13.55
N GLU A 275 -11.17 5.58 13.99
CA GLU A 275 -10.31 6.77 14.04
C GLU A 275 -9.15 6.58 15.05
N LYS A 276 -9.45 6.06 16.24
CA LYS A 276 -8.41 5.72 17.24
C LYS A 276 -7.41 4.71 16.69
N PHE A 277 -7.87 3.71 15.92
CA PHE A 277 -6.99 2.73 15.32
C PHE A 277 -6.08 3.35 14.26
N ILE A 278 -6.58 4.26 13.41
CA ILE A 278 -5.73 4.99 12.46
C ILE A 278 -4.70 5.86 13.20
N GLU A 279 -5.10 6.57 14.24
CA GLU A 279 -4.16 7.36 15.07
C GLU A 279 -3.06 6.49 15.66
N TYR A 280 -3.42 5.28 16.12
CA TYR A 280 -2.48 4.31 16.63
C TYR A 280 -1.49 3.83 15.56
N LEU A 281 -1.97 3.51 14.35
CA LEU A 281 -1.12 3.15 13.20
C LEU A 281 -0.09 4.23 12.86
N LEU A 282 -0.38 5.50 13.17
CA LEU A 282 0.49 6.64 12.90
C LEU A 282 1.41 7.01 14.08
N THR A 283 1.39 6.26 15.19
CA THR A 283 2.36 6.46 16.29
C THR A 283 3.77 6.08 15.85
N ASP A 284 4.78 6.69 16.45
CA ASP A 284 6.19 6.38 16.13
C ASP A 284 6.53 4.91 16.38
N LYS A 285 5.95 4.32 17.45
CA LYS A 285 6.11 2.89 17.77
C LYS A 285 5.68 2.02 16.59
N ILE A 286 4.46 2.25 16.07
CA ILE A 286 3.92 1.41 15.01
C ILE A 286 4.57 1.71 13.65
N GLN A 287 4.93 2.97 13.40
CA GLN A 287 5.66 3.32 12.18
C GLN A 287 7.06 2.66 12.13
N LYS A 288 7.76 2.56 13.25
CA LYS A 288 9.00 1.77 13.37
C LYS A 288 8.75 0.28 13.14
N HIS A 289 7.72 -0.28 13.79
CA HIS A 289 7.34 -1.68 13.58
C HIS A 289 7.08 -2.00 12.10
N ILE A 290 6.30 -1.15 11.40
CA ILE A 290 6.04 -1.30 9.96
C ILE A 290 7.35 -1.30 9.17
N VAL A 291 8.21 -0.32 9.39
CA VAL A 291 9.49 -0.16 8.69
C VAL A 291 10.39 -1.40 8.87
N GLU A 292 10.48 -1.89 10.09
CA GLU A 292 11.38 -3.00 10.45
C GLU A 292 10.87 -4.36 9.94
N ASN A 293 9.55 -4.57 9.94
CA ASN A 293 8.97 -5.88 9.66
C ASN A 293 8.36 -6.01 8.25
N THR A 294 8.07 -4.90 7.58
CA THR A 294 7.53 -4.94 6.21
C THR A 294 8.49 -4.40 5.16
N TYR A 295 9.59 -3.77 5.59
CA TYR A 295 10.57 -3.10 4.72
C TYR A 295 9.98 -1.97 3.85
N GLU A 296 8.77 -1.49 4.19
CA GLU A 296 8.17 -0.29 3.63
C GLU A 296 8.80 0.94 4.28
N TYR A 297 8.68 2.11 3.67
CA TYR A 297 9.07 3.37 4.30
C TYR A 297 7.93 3.88 5.19
N SER A 298 8.29 4.52 6.30
CA SER A 298 7.31 5.22 7.12
C SER A 298 6.59 6.32 6.33
N ILE A 299 5.32 6.56 6.66
CA ILE A 299 4.61 7.74 6.19
C ILE A 299 5.14 9.01 6.85
N LYS A 300 5.74 8.90 8.03
CA LYS A 300 6.33 10.01 8.79
C LYS A 300 7.76 10.26 8.34
N LYS A 301 8.14 11.53 8.23
CA LYS A 301 9.49 11.93 7.77
C LYS A 301 10.61 11.64 8.77
N ASN A 302 10.28 11.59 10.07
CA ASN A 302 11.26 11.41 11.16
C ASN A 302 11.57 9.95 11.49
N ILE A 303 10.99 8.99 10.79
CA ILE A 303 11.26 7.56 10.98
C ILE A 303 12.11 7.07 9.81
N MET A 304 13.31 6.63 10.13
CA MET A 304 14.26 6.08 9.16
C MET A 304 13.78 4.73 8.62
N PRO A 305 14.13 4.37 7.36
CA PRO A 305 13.90 3.01 6.86
C PRO A 305 14.71 1.99 7.67
N SER A 306 14.35 0.71 7.58
CA SER A 306 15.12 -0.37 8.20
C SER A 306 16.56 -0.38 7.65
N ASP A 307 17.52 -0.86 8.45
CA ASP A 307 18.93 -0.93 8.06
C ASP A 307 19.12 -1.69 6.75
N VAL A 308 18.31 -2.73 6.52
CA VAL A 308 18.31 -3.53 5.29
C VAL A 308 17.93 -2.70 4.06
N ILE A 309 17.07 -1.70 4.21
CA ILE A 309 16.70 -0.80 3.11
C ILE A 309 17.62 0.40 3.05
N ALA A 310 18.05 0.90 4.21
CA ALA A 310 18.91 2.08 4.32
C ALA A 310 20.26 1.94 3.57
N GLN A 311 20.79 0.72 3.47
CA GLN A 311 22.02 0.44 2.71
C GLN A 311 21.94 0.81 1.23
N PHE A 312 20.72 0.90 0.66
CA PHE A 312 20.52 1.30 -0.75
C PHE A 312 20.30 2.81 -0.94
N GLY A 313 20.20 3.56 0.15
CA GLY A 313 19.99 5.00 0.18
C GLY A 313 18.77 5.42 1.01
N VAL A 314 18.95 6.46 1.80
CA VAL A 314 17.93 7.04 2.66
C VAL A 314 17.44 8.39 2.15
N ASP A 315 18.32 9.15 1.53
CA ASP A 315 18.07 10.48 0.97
C ASP A 315 17.91 10.37 -0.55
N PHE A 316 16.69 10.13 -1.00
CA PHE A 316 16.35 10.18 -2.42
C PHE A 316 15.12 11.07 -2.63
N LYS A 317 15.13 11.79 -3.74
CA LYS A 317 14.01 12.63 -4.16
C LYS A 317 12.82 11.75 -4.51
N THR A 318 11.68 12.03 -3.90
CA THR A 318 10.41 11.35 -4.18
C THR A 318 9.55 12.17 -5.14
N ASP A 319 8.84 11.50 -6.03
CA ASP A 319 7.80 12.12 -6.86
C ASP A 319 6.64 12.57 -5.96
N GLU A 320 6.27 13.85 -6.05
CA GLU A 320 5.23 14.46 -5.23
C GLU A 320 3.83 14.34 -5.85
N THR A 321 3.67 13.57 -6.90
CA THR A 321 2.36 13.28 -7.50
C THR A 321 1.40 12.77 -6.42
N PHE A 322 0.22 13.38 -6.36
CA PHE A 322 -0.81 12.97 -5.40
C PHE A 322 -1.21 11.51 -5.64
N ALA A 323 -1.25 10.73 -4.58
CA ALA A 323 -1.57 9.30 -4.65
C ALA A 323 -2.99 9.04 -5.23
N SER A 324 -3.91 9.99 -5.14
CA SER A 324 -5.24 9.96 -5.77
C SER A 324 -5.17 9.91 -7.30
N GLU A 325 -4.13 10.49 -7.92
CA GLU A 325 -3.96 10.49 -9.37
C GLU A 325 -3.75 9.06 -9.92
N PHE A 326 -3.17 8.15 -9.11
CA PHE A 326 -2.97 6.76 -9.53
C PHE A 326 -4.29 6.05 -9.78
N GLY A 327 -5.31 6.34 -8.97
CA GLY A 327 -6.65 5.82 -9.19
C GLY A 327 -7.41 6.54 -10.30
N LYS A 328 -7.30 7.86 -10.35
CA LYS A 328 -7.95 8.71 -11.37
C LYS A 328 -7.56 8.28 -12.78
N TYR A 329 -6.28 8.04 -13.01
CA TYR A 329 -5.77 7.61 -14.32
C TYR A 329 -5.66 6.09 -14.48
N ASN A 330 -6.07 5.27 -13.50
CA ASN A 330 -5.92 3.82 -13.55
C ASN A 330 -6.57 3.20 -14.80
N SER A 331 -7.80 3.58 -15.13
CA SER A 331 -8.51 3.03 -16.29
C SER A 331 -7.81 3.38 -17.60
N GLU A 332 -7.25 4.60 -17.71
CA GLU A 332 -6.48 5.00 -18.89
C GLU A 332 -5.15 4.27 -18.96
N ALA A 333 -4.46 4.14 -17.83
CA ALA A 333 -3.21 3.37 -17.74
C ALA A 333 -3.41 1.91 -18.22
N VAL A 334 -4.49 1.26 -17.79
CA VAL A 334 -4.82 -0.12 -18.22
C VAL A 334 -5.06 -0.18 -19.72
N ARG A 335 -5.88 0.73 -20.29
CA ARG A 335 -6.13 0.80 -21.73
C ARG A 335 -4.86 1.06 -22.53
N LEU A 336 -4.03 1.99 -22.06
CA LEU A 336 -2.75 2.32 -22.68
C LEU A 336 -1.82 1.10 -22.70
N MET A 337 -1.65 0.44 -21.55
CA MET A 337 -0.81 -0.76 -21.46
C MET A 337 -1.30 -1.88 -22.38
N ASP A 338 -2.61 -2.05 -22.54
CA ASP A 338 -3.19 -3.04 -23.45
C ASP A 338 -2.92 -2.69 -24.93
N ARG A 339 -3.11 -1.41 -25.32
CA ARG A 339 -2.84 -0.93 -26.69
C ARG A 339 -1.39 -1.16 -27.12
N VAL A 340 -0.43 -0.94 -26.24
CA VAL A 340 1.00 -1.13 -26.55
C VAL A 340 1.47 -2.58 -26.40
N GLY A 341 0.59 -3.49 -26.00
CA GLY A 341 0.90 -4.92 -25.87
C GLY A 341 1.69 -5.30 -24.61
N TRP A 342 1.65 -4.49 -23.58
CA TRP A 342 2.21 -4.84 -22.27
C TRP A 342 1.26 -5.85 -21.58
N ARG A 343 1.48 -7.14 -21.74
CA ARG A 343 0.61 -8.23 -21.26
C ARG A 343 1.34 -9.23 -20.37
#